data_e791491c7d4661e5e531dfa6830358b6
#
_entry.id   e791491c7d4661e5e531dfa6830358b6
#
_cell.length_a   1.000
_cell.length_b   1.000
_cell.length_c   1.000
_cell.angle_alpha   90.00
_cell.angle_beta   90.00
_cell.angle_gamma   90.00
#
_symmetry.space_group_name_H-M   'P 1'
#
loop_
_entity.id
_entity.type
_entity.pdbx_description
1 polymer ?
#
loop_
_entity_poly.entity_id
_entity_poly.type
_entity_poly.pdbx_seq_one_letter_code
_entity_poly.pdbx_strand_id
1 'polypeptide(L)'
;MSGDVDLRLRLLFARGVVRHADVQAGLMAAQAEFLKGEVRRVELPQGYGLASRPKAGSEVFAAFANGERSAGVALAHDDRRYRPTGIEPGEVVVYGEHARDEIGHWLKFTDQPKPNTVRVKARRIELRAGDHYFIIDAEDGISSA
;
A
#
# COMPACT_ATOMS: atom_id res chain seq x y z
N MET A 1 -35.55 -18.96 6.78
CA MET A 1 -34.50 -18.39 7.67
C MET A 1 -33.07 -18.80 7.30
N SER A 2 -32.80 -20.02 6.79
CA SER A 2 -31.43 -20.44 6.46
C SER A 2 -30.83 -19.69 5.23
N GLY A 3 -31.64 -19.37 4.22
CA GLY A 3 -31.16 -18.70 2.99
C GLY A 3 -30.65 -17.26 3.16
N ASP A 4 -31.20 -16.50 4.12
CA ASP A 4 -30.77 -15.15 4.40
C ASP A 4 -29.40 -15.12 5.11
N VAL A 5 -29.17 -16.05 6.02
CA VAL A 5 -27.88 -16.20 6.72
C VAL A 5 -26.80 -16.64 5.74
N ASP A 6 -27.06 -17.60 4.86
CA ASP A 6 -26.12 -18.05 3.84
C ASP A 6 -25.74 -16.93 2.88
N LEU A 7 -26.70 -16.13 2.41
CA LEU A 7 -26.46 -14.99 1.56
C LEU A 7 -25.58 -13.93 2.26
N ARG A 8 -25.86 -13.60 3.51
CA ARG A 8 -25.06 -12.63 4.28
C ARG A 8 -23.64 -13.11 4.49
N LEU A 9 -23.43 -14.40 4.79
CA LEU A 9 -22.10 -15.00 4.91
C LEU A 9 -21.28 -14.87 3.62
N ARG A 10 -21.91 -15.14 2.47
CA ARG A 10 -21.26 -14.98 1.15
C ARG A 10 -20.90 -13.53 0.83
N LEU A 11 -21.62 -12.58 1.39
CA LEU A 11 -21.39 -11.16 1.16
C LEU A 11 -20.42 -10.49 2.16
N LEU A 12 -19.96 -11.25 3.19
CA LEU A 12 -19.05 -10.70 4.21
C LEU A 12 -17.71 -10.23 3.66
N PHE A 13 -17.20 -10.90 2.65
CA PHE A 13 -15.89 -10.60 2.06
C PHE A 13 -15.99 -10.45 0.56
N ALA A 14 -15.22 -9.53 0.03
CA ALA A 14 -15.09 -9.39 -1.41
C ALA A 14 -13.72 -8.85 -1.82
N ARG A 15 -13.30 -9.24 -3.02
CA ARG A 15 -12.17 -8.67 -3.73
C ARG A 15 -12.67 -7.62 -4.71
N GLY A 16 -11.96 -6.51 -4.80
CA GLY A 16 -12.31 -5.42 -5.71
C GLY A 16 -11.08 -4.74 -6.29
N VAL A 17 -11.33 -3.81 -7.19
CA VAL A 17 -10.34 -2.97 -7.82
C VAL A 17 -10.62 -1.51 -7.49
N VAL A 18 -9.63 -0.81 -6.95
CA VAL A 18 -9.72 0.61 -6.60
C VAL A 18 -9.92 1.43 -7.87
N ARG A 19 -10.94 2.27 -7.88
CA ARG A 19 -11.20 3.27 -8.92
C ARG A 19 -10.67 4.64 -8.54
N HIS A 20 -10.80 4.99 -7.26
CA HIS A 20 -10.30 6.23 -6.68
C HIS A 20 -10.04 6.04 -5.19
N ALA A 21 -9.04 6.73 -4.64
CA ALA A 21 -8.79 6.77 -3.21
C ALA A 21 -8.51 8.22 -2.78
N ASP A 22 -9.01 8.60 -1.62
CA ASP A 22 -8.86 9.94 -1.05
C ASP A 22 -8.83 9.89 0.48
N VAL A 23 -8.43 11.01 1.08
CA VAL A 23 -8.49 11.22 2.53
C VAL A 23 -9.68 12.11 2.82
N GLN A 24 -10.63 11.61 3.61
CA GLN A 24 -11.79 12.37 4.08
C GLN A 24 -11.82 12.37 5.59
N ALA A 25 -11.84 13.55 6.20
CA ALA A 25 -11.83 13.73 7.65
C ALA A 25 -10.69 12.94 8.37
N GLY A 26 -9.51 12.89 7.75
CA GLY A 26 -8.36 12.19 8.31
C GLY A 26 -8.35 10.67 8.09
N LEU A 27 -9.40 10.10 7.48
CA LEU A 27 -9.48 8.67 7.18
C LEU A 27 -9.25 8.43 5.70
N MET A 28 -8.35 7.49 5.37
CA MET A 28 -8.18 7.01 3.99
C MET A 28 -9.38 6.17 3.60
N ALA A 29 -9.95 6.44 2.43
CA ALA A 29 -11.03 5.68 1.86
C ALA A 29 -10.82 5.45 0.36
N ALA A 30 -11.41 4.40 -0.18
CA ALA A 30 -11.41 4.12 -1.61
C ALA A 30 -12.81 3.84 -2.12
N GLN A 31 -13.04 4.26 -3.35
CA GLN A 31 -14.12 3.75 -4.18
C GLN A 31 -13.57 2.55 -4.95
N ALA A 32 -14.11 1.37 -4.69
CA ALA A 32 -13.67 0.13 -5.31
C ALA A 32 -14.83 -0.59 -6.00
N GLU A 33 -14.55 -1.17 -7.16
CA GLU A 33 -15.51 -2.01 -7.90
C GLU A 33 -15.28 -3.46 -7.50
N PHE A 34 -16.27 -4.10 -6.91
CA PHE A 34 -16.25 -5.47 -6.42
C PHE A 34 -16.87 -6.45 -7.41
N LEU A 35 -17.98 -6.08 -8.02
CA LEU A 35 -18.62 -6.77 -9.13
C LEU A 35 -18.75 -5.80 -10.29
N LYS A 36 -18.95 -6.29 -11.50
CA LYS A 36 -19.13 -5.45 -12.68
C LYS A 36 -20.23 -4.40 -12.44
N GLY A 37 -19.83 -3.14 -12.39
CA GLY A 37 -20.72 -2.01 -12.14
C GLY A 37 -21.06 -1.76 -10.66
N GLU A 38 -20.64 -2.62 -9.73
CA GLU A 38 -20.85 -2.40 -8.30
C GLU A 38 -19.66 -1.64 -7.68
N VAL A 39 -19.74 -0.33 -7.64
CA VAL A 39 -18.75 0.50 -6.96
C VAL A 39 -19.23 0.80 -5.54
N ARG A 40 -18.38 0.54 -4.55
CA ARG A 40 -18.63 0.81 -3.14
C ARG A 40 -17.48 1.59 -2.53
N ARG A 41 -17.81 2.43 -1.55
CA ARG A 41 -16.83 3.07 -0.70
C ARG A 41 -16.40 2.11 0.41
N VAL A 42 -15.10 1.96 0.60
CA VAL A 42 -14.51 1.20 1.70
C VAL A 42 -13.49 2.05 2.44
N GLU A 43 -13.43 1.93 3.74
CA GLU A 43 -12.39 2.52 4.57
C GLU A 43 -11.11 1.70 4.41
N LEU A 44 -9.95 2.39 4.39
CA LEU A 44 -8.62 1.74 4.32
C LEU A 44 -7.84 2.08 5.59
N PRO A 45 -8.11 1.44 6.71
CA PRO A 45 -7.29 1.60 7.91
C PRO A 45 -5.87 1.11 7.62
N GLN A 46 -4.89 1.83 8.15
CA GLN A 46 -3.47 1.53 7.98
C GLN A 46 -2.80 1.42 9.34
N GLY A 47 -1.70 0.68 9.42
CA GLY A 47 -0.92 0.57 10.63
C GLY A 47 -0.42 1.94 11.09
N TYR A 48 -0.41 2.17 12.41
CA TYR A 48 0.12 3.41 12.97
C TYR A 48 1.55 3.67 12.50
N GLY A 49 1.81 4.87 12.02
CA GLY A 49 3.12 5.25 11.49
C GLY A 49 3.34 4.88 10.01
N LEU A 50 2.36 4.24 9.36
CA LEU A 50 2.38 3.95 7.93
C LEU A 50 1.22 4.65 7.25
N ALA A 51 1.49 5.36 6.16
CA ALA A 51 0.46 5.99 5.35
C ALA A 51 0.76 5.75 3.86
N SER A 52 -0.22 5.21 3.17
CA SER A 52 -0.15 5.00 1.71
C SER A 52 -1.50 5.33 1.07
N ARG A 53 -1.46 5.77 -0.17
CA ARG A 53 -2.65 6.03 -0.98
C ARG A 53 -2.60 5.13 -2.21
N PRO A 54 -3.46 4.12 -2.30
CA PRO A 54 -3.46 3.23 -3.46
C PRO A 54 -3.88 3.98 -4.72
N LYS A 55 -3.29 3.62 -5.85
CA LYS A 55 -3.67 4.14 -7.17
C LYS A 55 -4.89 3.41 -7.72
N ALA A 56 -5.57 4.03 -8.66
CA ALA A 56 -6.57 3.34 -9.47
C ALA A 56 -5.96 2.09 -10.13
N GLY A 57 -6.68 0.99 -10.09
CA GLY A 57 -6.23 -0.32 -10.55
C GLY A 57 -5.55 -1.17 -9.46
N SER A 58 -5.28 -0.64 -8.26
CA SER A 58 -4.85 -1.46 -7.11
C SER A 58 -5.96 -2.43 -6.70
N GLU A 59 -5.57 -3.58 -6.19
CA GLU A 59 -6.49 -4.56 -5.64
C GLU A 59 -6.82 -4.23 -4.18
N VAL A 60 -8.05 -4.52 -3.78
CA VAL A 60 -8.50 -4.40 -2.40
C VAL A 60 -9.25 -5.67 -1.99
N PHE A 61 -8.99 -6.14 -0.78
CA PHE A 61 -9.78 -7.18 -0.12
C PHE A 61 -10.52 -6.54 1.05
N ALA A 62 -11.85 -6.57 1.01
CA ALA A 62 -12.68 -5.87 1.98
C ALA A 62 -13.63 -6.82 2.72
N ALA A 63 -13.90 -6.47 3.98
CA ALA A 63 -14.96 -7.03 4.79
C ALA A 63 -16.14 -6.07 4.83
N PHE A 64 -17.36 -6.62 4.87
CA PHE A 64 -18.61 -5.89 4.96
C PHE A 64 -19.40 -6.37 6.16
N ALA A 65 -19.62 -5.50 7.14
CA ALA A 65 -20.33 -5.84 8.36
C ALA A 65 -21.74 -6.39 8.03
N ASN A 66 -22.08 -7.54 8.56
CA ASN A 66 -23.36 -8.23 8.30
C ASN A 66 -23.70 -8.45 6.81
N GLY A 67 -22.70 -8.42 5.91
CA GLY A 67 -22.91 -8.45 4.47
C GLY A 67 -23.48 -7.12 3.90
N GLU A 68 -23.49 -6.06 4.69
CA GLU A 68 -23.95 -4.73 4.31
C GLU A 68 -22.91 -4.02 3.43
N ARG A 69 -23.20 -3.88 2.14
CA ARG A 69 -22.26 -3.34 1.14
C ARG A 69 -22.01 -1.84 1.27
N SER A 70 -22.77 -1.14 2.11
CA SER A 70 -22.58 0.30 2.39
C SER A 70 -21.49 0.57 3.44
N ALA A 71 -21.11 -0.43 4.28
CA ALA A 71 -20.18 -0.31 5.39
C ALA A 71 -19.00 -1.28 5.19
N GLY A 72 -18.13 -0.99 4.24
CA GLY A 72 -16.96 -1.81 3.92
C GLY A 72 -15.68 -1.29 4.58
N VAL A 73 -14.87 -2.22 5.08
CA VAL A 73 -13.52 -1.95 5.59
C VAL A 73 -12.53 -2.81 4.82
N ALA A 74 -11.50 -2.20 4.26
CA ALA A 74 -10.42 -2.93 3.60
C ALA A 74 -9.53 -3.62 4.65
N LEU A 75 -9.35 -4.91 4.52
CA LEU A 75 -8.43 -5.72 5.32
C LEU A 75 -7.02 -5.70 4.74
N ALA A 76 -6.90 -5.56 3.43
CA ALA A 76 -5.64 -5.45 2.72
C ALA A 76 -5.85 -4.75 1.37
N HIS A 77 -4.81 -4.10 0.90
CA HIS A 77 -4.71 -3.62 -0.47
C HIS A 77 -3.30 -3.85 -0.99
N ASP A 78 -3.17 -4.05 -2.29
CA ASP A 78 -1.88 -4.31 -2.95
C ASP A 78 -1.92 -3.83 -4.40
N ASP A 79 -0.76 -3.65 -4.99
CA ASP A 79 -0.64 -3.35 -6.41
C ASP A 79 0.43 -4.22 -7.05
N ARG A 80 0.00 -5.27 -7.71
CA ARG A 80 0.90 -6.23 -8.37
C ARG A 80 1.75 -5.61 -9.47
N ARG A 81 1.36 -4.45 -9.99
CA ARG A 81 2.14 -3.74 -11.00
C ARG A 81 3.46 -3.22 -10.45
N TYR A 82 3.47 -2.84 -9.16
CA TYR A 82 4.58 -2.17 -8.51
C TYR A 82 5.25 -2.99 -7.40
N ARG A 83 4.58 -4.02 -6.92
CA ARG A 83 5.11 -4.88 -5.86
C ARG A 83 6.46 -5.48 -6.28
N PRO A 84 7.54 -5.30 -5.49
CA PRO A 84 8.85 -5.88 -5.79
C PRO A 84 8.78 -7.40 -5.92
N THR A 85 9.54 -7.95 -6.86
CA THR A 85 9.76 -9.38 -7.02
C THR A 85 11.13 -9.77 -6.48
N GLY A 86 11.36 -11.03 -6.16
CA GLY A 86 12.65 -11.49 -5.62
C GLY A 86 12.88 -11.06 -4.17
N ILE A 87 11.80 -10.99 -3.36
CA ILE A 87 11.89 -10.85 -1.92
C ILE A 87 12.09 -12.24 -1.34
N GLU A 88 13.20 -12.45 -0.65
CA GLU A 88 13.54 -13.74 -0.03
C GLU A 88 12.81 -13.90 1.32
N PRO A 89 12.64 -15.14 1.80
CA PRO A 89 12.07 -15.39 3.12
C PRO A 89 12.82 -14.63 4.23
N GLY A 90 12.09 -13.93 5.07
CA GLY A 90 12.64 -13.10 6.16
C GLY A 90 12.95 -11.66 5.77
N GLU A 91 12.92 -11.30 4.51
CA GLU A 91 13.11 -9.92 4.06
C GLU A 91 11.83 -9.08 4.15
N VAL A 92 11.98 -7.80 4.45
CA VAL A 92 10.90 -6.82 4.46
C VAL A 92 11.27 -5.68 3.51
N VAL A 93 10.31 -5.27 2.68
CA VAL A 93 10.49 -4.15 1.75
C VAL A 93 9.34 -3.16 1.92
N VAL A 94 9.69 -1.90 2.19
CA VAL A 94 8.77 -0.76 2.09
C VAL A 94 9.04 -0.09 0.75
N TYR A 95 8.02 0.05 -0.07
CA TYR A 95 8.20 0.47 -1.46
C TYR A 95 7.10 1.43 -1.92
N GLY A 96 7.46 2.24 -2.90
CA GLY A 96 6.52 3.10 -3.61
C GLY A 96 6.22 2.62 -5.01
N GLU A 97 5.63 3.49 -5.80
CA GLU A 97 5.42 3.30 -7.24
C GLU A 97 6.74 3.02 -7.96
N HIS A 98 6.69 2.21 -8.99
CA HIS A 98 7.86 1.84 -9.81
C HIS A 98 8.95 1.07 -9.06
N ALA A 99 8.66 0.44 -7.93
CA ALA A 99 9.68 -0.29 -7.15
C ALA A 99 10.36 -1.44 -7.95
N ARG A 100 9.75 -1.91 -9.03
CA ARG A 100 10.33 -2.89 -9.97
C ARG A 100 11.28 -2.27 -10.98
N ASP A 101 11.10 -0.98 -11.28
CA ASP A 101 11.82 -0.29 -12.33
C ASP A 101 13.20 0.16 -11.85
N GLU A 102 14.09 0.51 -12.77
CA GLU A 102 15.40 1.06 -12.43
C GLU A 102 15.30 2.37 -11.65
N ILE A 103 14.29 3.18 -11.94
CA ILE A 103 13.99 4.46 -11.27
C ILE A 103 13.18 4.32 -9.98
N GLY A 104 12.73 3.12 -9.64
CA GLY A 104 11.91 2.86 -8.47
C GLY A 104 12.64 3.09 -7.15
N HIS A 105 11.89 3.34 -6.09
CA HIS A 105 12.40 3.58 -4.75
C HIS A 105 11.84 2.58 -3.73
N TRP A 106 12.68 2.17 -2.80
CA TRP A 106 12.34 1.24 -1.73
C TRP A 106 13.34 1.30 -0.57
N LEU A 107 12.88 0.85 0.59
CA LEU A 107 13.68 0.54 1.76
C LEU A 107 13.56 -0.96 2.03
N LYS A 108 14.69 -1.68 2.10
CA LYS A 108 14.73 -3.13 2.28
C LYS A 108 15.55 -3.50 3.52
N PHE A 109 14.99 -4.35 4.34
CA PHE A 109 15.66 -5.03 5.44
C PHE A 109 16.03 -6.43 4.97
N THR A 110 17.32 -6.78 5.04
CA THR A 110 17.85 -8.00 4.44
C THR A 110 19.13 -8.45 5.14
N ASP A 111 19.46 -9.72 5.03
CA ASP A 111 20.75 -10.26 5.45
C ASP A 111 21.78 -10.32 4.30
N GLN A 112 21.47 -9.75 3.15
CA GLN A 112 22.35 -9.75 1.99
C GLN A 112 22.86 -8.34 1.66
N PRO A 113 24.14 -8.16 1.28
CA PRO A 113 25.23 -9.16 1.18
C PRO A 113 25.84 -9.52 2.53
N LYS A 114 25.41 -8.88 3.61
CA LYS A 114 25.85 -9.12 4.99
C LYS A 114 24.66 -9.16 5.93
N PRO A 115 24.72 -9.88 7.06
CA PRO A 115 23.67 -9.89 8.07
C PRO A 115 23.31 -8.48 8.57
N ASN A 116 22.05 -8.29 8.95
CA ASN A 116 21.51 -7.04 9.51
C ASN A 116 21.73 -5.80 8.60
N THR A 117 21.54 -5.96 7.31
CA THR A 117 21.69 -4.86 6.33
C THR A 117 20.38 -4.15 6.09
N VAL A 118 20.42 -2.82 6.09
CA VAL A 118 19.35 -1.96 5.58
C VAL A 118 19.80 -1.33 4.26
N ARG A 119 19.03 -1.53 3.21
CA ARG A 119 19.33 -0.98 1.89
C ARG A 119 18.25 0.02 1.49
N VAL A 120 18.68 1.15 0.98
CA VAL A 120 17.79 2.18 0.41
C VAL A 120 18.13 2.33 -1.07
N LYS A 121 17.11 2.30 -1.91
CA LYS A 121 17.21 2.66 -3.33
C LYS A 121 16.31 3.85 -3.58
N ALA A 122 16.86 4.91 -4.12
CA ALA A 122 16.13 6.08 -4.59
C ALA A 122 17.04 6.85 -5.56
N ARG A 123 16.46 7.70 -6.40
CA ARG A 123 17.23 8.66 -7.21
C ARG A 123 17.85 9.75 -6.32
N ARG A 124 17.11 10.14 -5.28
CA ARG A 124 17.56 11.14 -4.29
C ARG A 124 17.18 10.67 -2.90
N ILE A 125 18.14 10.70 -1.97
CA ILE A 125 17.93 10.43 -0.54
C ILE A 125 18.24 11.72 0.20
N GLU A 126 17.31 12.16 1.03
CA GLU A 126 17.44 13.38 1.83
C GLU A 126 17.14 13.06 3.29
N LEU A 127 18.10 13.35 4.16
CA LEU A 127 17.98 13.26 5.61
C LEU A 127 18.05 14.68 6.18
N ARG A 128 17.02 15.08 6.93
CA ARG A 128 16.94 16.43 7.54
C ARG A 128 16.75 16.35 9.05
N ALA A 129 17.41 17.25 9.77
CA ALA A 129 17.25 17.47 11.19
C ALA A 129 17.32 18.98 11.46
N GLY A 130 16.17 19.65 11.57
CA GLY A 130 16.07 21.10 11.60
C GLY A 130 16.64 21.72 10.30
N ASP A 131 17.62 22.61 10.43
CA ASP A 131 18.26 23.28 9.29
C ASP A 131 19.44 22.47 8.69
N HIS A 132 19.84 21.39 9.36
CA HIS A 132 20.92 20.51 8.88
C HIS A 132 20.36 19.44 7.93
N TYR A 133 21.14 19.11 6.90
CA TYR A 133 20.76 18.08 5.94
C TYR A 133 21.96 17.28 5.42
N PHE A 134 21.66 16.09 4.96
CA PHE A 134 22.55 15.23 4.18
C PHE A 134 21.78 14.72 2.97
N ILE A 135 22.32 14.93 1.78
CA ILE A 135 21.68 14.57 0.52
C ILE A 135 22.63 13.68 -0.28
N ILE A 136 22.09 12.59 -0.80
CA ILE A 136 22.72 11.78 -1.85
C ILE A 136 21.80 11.90 -3.07
N ASP A 137 22.34 12.41 -4.16
CA ASP A 137 21.64 12.58 -5.43
C ASP A 137 22.39 11.86 -6.54
N ALA A 138 21.67 11.18 -7.41
CA ALA A 138 22.27 10.40 -8.49
C ALA A 138 22.94 11.30 -9.55
N GLU A 139 22.50 12.55 -9.67
CA GLU A 139 23.05 13.54 -10.64
C GLU A 139 24.07 14.46 -9.98
N ASP A 140 23.77 14.97 -8.79
CA ASP A 140 24.58 16.01 -8.13
C ASP A 140 25.62 15.46 -7.13
N GLY A 141 25.59 14.16 -6.86
CA GLY A 141 26.47 13.51 -5.90
C GLY A 141 26.04 13.72 -4.44
N ILE A 142 27.02 13.84 -3.52
CA ILE A 142 26.76 13.94 -2.07
C ILE A 142 26.95 15.37 -1.61
N SER A 143 25.99 15.92 -0.88
CA SER A 143 26.04 17.24 -0.24
C SER A 143 25.56 17.20 1.21
N SER A 144 26.08 18.09 2.05
CA SER A 144 25.68 18.25 3.46
C SER A 144 25.83 19.70 3.91
N ALA A 145 25.04 20.12 4.86
CA ALA A 145 25.15 21.40 5.58
C ALA A 145 24.71 21.23 7.04
#